data_482c3f186f4e4377fd122b3d58e6560b
#
_entry.id   482c3f186f4e4377fd122b3d58e6560b
#
_cell.length_a   1.000
_cell.length_b   1.000
_cell.length_c   1.000
_cell.angle_alpha   90.00
_cell.angle_beta   90.00
_cell.angle_gamma   90.00
#
_symmetry.space_group_name_H-M   'P 1'
#
loop_
_entity.id
_entity.type
_entity.pdbx_description
1 polymer ?
#
loop_
_entity_poly.entity_id
_entity_poly.type
_entity_poly.pdbx_seq_one_letter_code
_entity_poly.pdbx_strand_id
1 'polypeptide(L)'
;MSFGQKMKLNEAGVTLIDCDHKTPAAQASGYPYVGIPQLKDGHIRLDGARLISEEDFVLWTKKAKPQLNDVILSRRCNPGESAYVPDSLEIALGQNLVLLRSDGSVIYPPFLRWLVQGNEWWEQVNKFLNVGAVFNSLKCKDIPNFKLTIPSLKEQKRITDILSGLDKKIELNNKINQNLESIAQAIFKSWFIDFEPVRVKIAAKQEGSDPELAAMCAISGKSEVELQQMAEDDLAKLRATASLFPDELVESELGEVPKGWEVSTVGEQVQAVGGGTPSTKNADFWDNGIHYWTTPKDLSNLTDKILLNTERKLTDTGLKKISSGLLPKNTVLMSSRAPVGYLALAKIEVAINQGYIAILPNTKYSAEYLIQWCEANMAEIKGRASGTTFLEISKKNFREINFICSDEKVVTVYTKTAKTLYDEISLKAEENQSLIRACHQLSQMIVEAK
;
A
#
# COMPACT_ATOMS: atom_id res chain seq x y z
N MET A 1 42.43 -9.81 4.71
CA MET A 1 42.31 -8.43 4.19
C MET A 1 41.19 -7.77 4.96
N SER A 2 41.35 -6.55 5.51
CA SER A 2 40.27 -5.88 6.22
C SER A 2 39.15 -5.57 5.23
N PHE A 3 37.92 -5.84 5.60
CA PHE A 3 36.72 -5.65 4.78
C PHE A 3 36.55 -4.17 4.32
N GLY A 4 37.00 -3.19 5.11
CA GLY A 4 36.93 -1.77 4.80
C GLY A 4 37.77 -0.92 5.75
N GLN A 5 37.80 0.37 5.51
CA GLN A 5 38.48 1.35 6.34
C GLN A 5 37.45 2.21 7.08
N LYS A 6 37.61 2.36 8.41
CA LYS A 6 36.78 3.24 9.22
C LYS A 6 37.24 4.69 9.07
N MET A 7 36.37 5.54 8.54
CA MET A 7 36.62 6.96 8.32
C MET A 7 35.38 7.81 8.49
N LYS A 8 35.54 9.13 8.57
CA LYS A 8 34.39 10.05 8.64
C LYS A 8 33.77 10.24 7.26
N LEU A 9 32.47 10.56 7.22
CA LEU A 9 31.77 10.83 5.97
C LEU A 9 32.41 11.95 5.15
N ASN A 10 32.81 13.05 5.78
CA ASN A 10 33.49 14.14 5.08
C ASN A 10 34.88 13.74 4.52
N GLU A 11 35.61 12.87 5.22
CA GLU A 11 36.87 12.32 4.75
C GLU A 11 36.66 11.34 3.59
N ALA A 12 35.48 10.73 3.51
CA ALA A 12 35.05 9.81 2.44
C ALA A 12 34.39 10.51 1.25
N GLY A 13 34.52 11.84 1.11
CA GLY A 13 33.98 12.61 -0.01
C GLY A 13 32.46 12.85 0.05
N VAL A 14 31.83 12.75 1.24
CA VAL A 14 30.41 13.06 1.40
C VAL A 14 30.22 14.48 1.91
N THR A 15 29.51 15.26 1.12
CA THR A 15 29.10 16.63 1.48
C THR A 15 27.67 16.66 2.02
N LEU A 16 27.46 17.34 3.16
CA LEU A 16 26.13 17.66 3.65
C LEU A 16 25.70 19.02 3.09
N ILE A 17 24.53 19.06 2.44
CA ILE A 17 23.92 20.27 1.89
C ILE A 17 22.62 20.53 2.64
N ASP A 18 22.57 21.65 3.37
CA ASP A 18 21.41 22.06 4.15
C ASP A 18 20.38 22.77 3.26
N CYS A 19 19.10 22.54 3.51
CA CYS A 19 18.00 23.17 2.77
C CYS A 19 17.55 24.50 3.40
N ASP A 20 16.61 25.18 2.75
CA ASP A 20 15.90 26.30 3.36
C ASP A 20 14.86 25.80 4.36
N HIS A 21 14.81 26.48 5.55
CA HIS A 21 13.93 26.08 6.65
C HIS A 21 12.57 26.80 6.64
N LYS A 22 12.06 27.12 5.45
CA LYS A 22 10.76 27.75 5.24
C LYS A 22 9.81 26.76 4.55
N THR A 23 8.51 26.95 4.73
CA THR A 23 7.49 26.15 4.06
C THR A 23 6.77 27.05 3.04
N PRO A 24 6.79 26.71 1.75
CA PRO A 24 6.10 27.47 0.72
C PRO A 24 4.59 27.29 0.77
N ALA A 25 3.84 28.16 0.09
CA ALA A 25 2.40 28.01 -0.05
C ALA A 25 2.05 26.74 -0.86
N ALA A 26 0.96 26.07 -0.47
CA ALA A 26 0.47 24.91 -1.23
C ALA A 26 -0.22 25.38 -2.52
N GLN A 27 -0.01 24.62 -3.60
CA GLN A 27 -0.64 24.82 -4.90
C GLN A 27 -1.46 23.58 -5.28
N ALA A 28 -2.42 23.75 -6.20
CA ALA A 28 -3.20 22.66 -6.75
C ALA A 28 -2.39 21.79 -7.74
N SER A 29 -1.35 22.39 -8.36
CA SER A 29 -0.43 21.74 -9.30
C SER A 29 0.96 22.32 -9.17
N GLY A 30 1.98 21.64 -9.67
CA GLY A 30 3.36 22.11 -9.65
C GLY A 30 4.35 21.05 -9.21
N TYR A 31 5.43 21.45 -8.55
CA TYR A 31 6.53 20.59 -8.14
C TYR A 31 6.33 20.03 -6.73
N PRO A 32 6.68 18.76 -6.47
CA PRO A 32 6.55 18.16 -5.14
C PRO A 32 7.52 18.81 -4.13
N TYR A 33 6.98 19.15 -2.97
CA TYR A 33 7.73 19.58 -1.78
C TYR A 33 7.77 18.42 -0.78
N VAL A 34 8.93 17.79 -0.67
CA VAL A 34 9.14 16.57 0.12
C VAL A 34 9.44 16.95 1.58
N GLY A 35 8.61 16.48 2.48
CA GLY A 35 8.81 16.56 3.93
C GLY A 35 9.18 15.20 4.54
N ILE A 36 9.31 15.15 5.88
CA ILE A 36 9.62 13.92 6.62
C ILE A 36 8.61 12.78 6.32
N PRO A 37 7.27 13.03 6.23
CA PRO A 37 6.30 11.98 5.95
C PRO A 37 6.48 11.27 4.60
N GLN A 38 7.17 11.90 3.66
CA GLN A 38 7.46 11.34 2.34
C GLN A 38 8.70 10.44 2.32
N LEU A 39 9.51 10.41 3.39
CA LEU A 39 10.64 9.48 3.53
C LEU A 39 10.10 8.18 4.14
N LYS A 40 10.09 7.10 3.37
CA LYS A 40 9.62 5.78 3.84
C LYS A 40 10.51 4.67 3.28
N ASP A 41 11.03 3.85 4.16
CA ASP A 41 11.79 2.63 3.83
C ASP A 41 12.91 2.86 2.80
N GLY A 42 13.64 3.97 2.93
CA GLY A 42 14.72 4.34 2.02
C GLY A 42 14.27 4.97 0.69
N HIS A 43 12.97 5.18 0.48
CA HIS A 43 12.38 5.71 -0.75
C HIS A 43 11.61 7.01 -0.51
N ILE A 44 11.43 7.79 -1.58
CA ILE A 44 10.57 8.97 -1.59
C ILE A 44 9.18 8.55 -2.07
N ARG A 45 8.16 8.79 -1.24
CA ARG A 45 6.74 8.60 -1.58
C ARG A 45 6.08 9.96 -1.74
N LEU A 46 5.58 10.25 -2.93
CA LEU A 46 4.98 11.55 -3.24
C LEU A 46 3.51 11.65 -2.87
N ASP A 47 2.90 10.54 -2.41
CA ASP A 47 1.49 10.52 -2.01
C ASP A 47 1.23 11.55 -0.90
N GLY A 48 0.29 12.45 -1.15
CA GLY A 48 -0.02 13.55 -0.24
C GLY A 48 1.09 14.59 -0.06
N ALA A 49 2.13 14.59 -0.91
CA ALA A 49 3.14 15.64 -0.91
C ALA A 49 2.50 16.99 -1.30
N ARG A 50 2.91 18.05 -0.61
CA ARG A 50 2.54 19.41 -0.99
C ARG A 50 3.10 19.73 -2.36
N LEU A 51 2.30 20.33 -3.24
CA LEU A 51 2.78 20.89 -4.51
C LEU A 51 3.08 22.37 -4.32
N ILE A 52 4.10 22.88 -5.01
CA ILE A 52 4.56 24.26 -4.95
C ILE A 52 4.70 24.84 -6.37
N SER A 53 4.65 26.17 -6.50
CA SER A 53 4.82 26.85 -7.79
C SER A 53 6.23 26.64 -8.37
N GLU A 54 6.41 26.92 -9.65
CA GLU A 54 7.72 26.88 -10.30
C GLU A 54 8.67 27.93 -9.70
N GLU A 55 8.18 29.11 -9.36
CA GLU A 55 8.95 30.19 -8.73
C GLU A 55 9.47 29.74 -7.35
N ASP A 56 8.61 29.14 -6.52
CA ASP A 56 9.00 28.57 -5.25
C ASP A 56 9.96 27.38 -5.45
N PHE A 57 9.74 26.52 -6.43
CA PHE A 57 10.65 25.42 -6.73
C PHE A 57 12.07 25.92 -7.05
N VAL A 58 12.20 26.91 -7.93
CA VAL A 58 13.50 27.52 -8.25
C VAL A 58 14.14 28.14 -7.00
N LEU A 59 13.36 28.83 -6.17
CA LEU A 59 13.86 29.46 -4.95
C LEU A 59 14.34 28.41 -3.93
N TRP A 60 13.53 27.35 -3.68
CA TRP A 60 13.82 26.31 -2.67
C TRP A 60 14.92 25.33 -3.11
N THR A 61 15.15 25.19 -4.41
CA THR A 61 16.24 24.35 -4.94
C THR A 61 17.55 25.11 -5.14
N LYS A 62 17.57 26.44 -5.00
CA LYS A 62 18.77 27.26 -5.19
C LYS A 62 19.94 26.82 -4.31
N LYS A 63 19.67 26.48 -3.05
CA LYS A 63 20.70 26.06 -2.07
C LYS A 63 20.96 24.58 -2.10
N ALA A 64 19.93 23.78 -2.24
CA ALA A 64 19.97 22.32 -2.18
C ALA A 64 19.07 21.72 -3.29
N LYS A 65 19.59 21.65 -4.52
CA LYS A 65 18.91 20.96 -5.62
C LYS A 65 19.23 19.47 -5.54
N PRO A 66 18.23 18.59 -5.28
CA PRO A 66 18.44 17.17 -5.27
C PRO A 66 18.92 16.65 -6.63
N GLN A 67 19.83 15.70 -6.63
CA GLN A 67 20.40 15.07 -7.82
C GLN A 67 20.34 13.55 -7.66
N LEU A 68 20.47 12.84 -8.79
CA LEU A 68 20.54 11.37 -8.82
C LEU A 68 21.57 10.85 -7.79
N ASN A 69 21.18 9.86 -7.02
CA ASN A 69 21.94 9.21 -5.95
C ASN A 69 22.27 10.08 -4.72
N ASP A 70 21.76 11.29 -4.63
CA ASP A 70 21.74 11.99 -3.36
C ASP A 70 20.89 11.21 -2.35
N VAL A 71 21.23 11.35 -1.08
CA VAL A 71 20.42 10.80 0.01
C VAL A 71 19.84 11.96 0.80
N ILE A 72 18.50 12.01 0.85
CA ILE A 72 17.77 12.93 1.71
C ILE A 72 17.76 12.33 3.12
N LEU A 73 18.12 13.13 4.12
CA LEU A 73 18.18 12.71 5.51
C LEU A 73 17.29 13.57 6.39
N SER A 74 16.48 12.94 7.23
CA SER A 74 15.72 13.62 8.28
C SER A 74 16.60 13.94 9.48
N ARG A 75 16.58 15.22 9.91
CA ARG A 75 17.30 15.70 11.09
C ARG A 75 16.45 15.79 12.36
N ARG A 76 15.13 15.83 12.23
CA ARG A 76 14.17 16.00 13.34
C ARG A 76 13.00 15.03 13.20
N CYS A 77 12.24 14.87 14.24
CA CYS A 77 11.13 13.93 14.39
C CYS A 77 11.59 12.47 14.29
N ASN A 78 12.05 12.05 13.14
CA ASN A 78 12.67 10.73 12.90
C ASN A 78 14.14 10.92 12.46
N PRO A 79 15.04 11.34 13.36
CA PRO A 79 16.43 11.63 12.99
C PRO A 79 17.15 10.36 12.54
N GLY A 80 17.80 10.44 11.39
CA GLY A 80 18.53 9.31 10.80
C GLY A 80 17.77 8.58 9.70
N GLU A 81 16.45 8.74 9.59
CA GLU A 81 15.69 8.23 8.44
C GLU A 81 16.11 8.92 7.15
N SER A 82 16.22 8.13 6.10
CA SER A 82 16.74 8.59 4.82
C SER A 82 15.96 8.01 3.64
N ALA A 83 16.06 8.70 2.50
CA ALA A 83 15.58 8.22 1.22
C ALA A 83 16.55 8.66 0.11
N TYR A 84 16.74 7.84 -0.91
CA TYR A 84 17.57 8.22 -2.05
C TYR A 84 16.76 8.96 -3.11
N VAL A 85 17.46 9.80 -3.87
CA VAL A 85 16.90 10.52 -5.02
C VAL A 85 17.09 9.66 -6.28
N PRO A 86 16.00 9.15 -6.86
CA PRO A 86 16.05 8.40 -8.13
C PRO A 86 16.30 9.33 -9.31
N ASP A 87 16.51 8.74 -10.50
CA ASP A 87 16.66 9.48 -11.73
C ASP A 87 15.40 10.27 -12.08
N SER A 88 15.59 11.43 -12.71
CA SER A 88 14.52 12.28 -13.27
C SER A 88 13.49 12.78 -12.26
N LEU A 89 13.77 12.74 -10.95
CA LEU A 89 12.88 13.25 -9.92
C LEU A 89 13.17 14.72 -9.58
N GLU A 90 12.26 15.60 -9.95
CA GLU A 90 12.31 17.02 -9.61
C GLU A 90 11.49 17.31 -8.35
N ILE A 91 12.17 17.62 -7.26
CA ILE A 91 11.59 17.89 -5.93
C ILE A 91 12.30 19.01 -5.22
N ALA A 92 11.59 19.71 -4.33
CA ALA A 92 12.17 20.61 -3.35
C ALA A 92 12.14 19.99 -1.95
N LEU A 93 13.14 20.30 -1.12
CA LEU A 93 13.26 19.75 0.22
C LEU A 93 12.50 20.58 1.24
N GLY A 94 11.79 19.86 2.12
CA GLY A 94 11.09 20.41 3.26
C GLY A 94 12.01 20.75 4.44
N GLN A 95 11.42 21.43 5.40
CA GLN A 95 12.10 21.77 6.65
C GLN A 95 12.64 20.52 7.36
N ASN A 96 13.81 20.65 7.97
CA ASN A 96 14.49 19.61 8.73
C ASN A 96 15.04 18.43 7.92
N LEU A 97 15.06 18.56 6.59
CA LEU A 97 15.76 17.65 5.70
C LEU A 97 17.10 18.25 5.26
N VAL A 98 18.06 17.38 4.98
CA VAL A 98 19.35 17.74 4.37
C VAL A 98 19.67 16.72 3.29
N LEU A 99 20.57 17.09 2.36
CA LEU A 99 21.14 16.16 1.37
C LEU A 99 22.52 15.70 1.83
N LEU A 100 22.78 14.41 1.61
CA LEU A 100 24.12 13.85 1.61
C LEU A 100 24.46 13.51 0.16
N ARG A 101 25.59 14.07 -0.32
CA ARG A 101 26.08 13.86 -1.69
C ARG A 101 27.49 13.30 -1.66
N SER A 102 27.71 12.19 -2.32
CA SER A 102 29.04 11.64 -2.55
C SER A 102 29.65 12.25 -3.82
N ASP A 103 30.95 12.63 -3.76
CA ASP A 103 31.72 13.07 -4.91
C ASP A 103 32.27 11.91 -5.76
N GLY A 104 32.06 10.66 -5.33
CA GLY A 104 32.48 9.44 -6.02
C GLY A 104 33.94 9.05 -5.78
N SER A 105 34.73 9.82 -5.03
CA SER A 105 36.15 9.56 -4.81
C SER A 105 36.41 8.32 -3.95
N VAL A 106 35.66 8.15 -2.87
CA VAL A 106 35.77 7.03 -1.91
C VAL A 106 34.48 6.24 -1.82
N ILE A 107 33.34 6.91 -1.82
CA ILE A 107 32.03 6.27 -1.78
C ILE A 107 31.39 6.32 -3.17
N TYR A 108 31.13 5.14 -3.76
CA TYR A 108 30.35 5.01 -4.99
C TYR A 108 28.95 5.63 -4.78
N PRO A 109 28.52 6.66 -5.54
CA PRO A 109 27.30 7.40 -5.25
C PRO A 109 26.06 6.53 -5.03
N PRO A 110 25.75 5.49 -5.84
CA PRO A 110 24.61 4.60 -5.60
C PRO A 110 24.75 3.74 -4.32
N PHE A 111 25.95 3.58 -3.77
CA PHE A 111 26.18 2.84 -2.52
C PHE A 111 25.80 3.66 -1.28
N LEU A 112 25.83 4.99 -1.36
CA LEU A 112 25.59 5.87 -0.21
C LEU A 112 24.25 5.57 0.47
N ARG A 113 23.18 5.28 -0.30
CA ARG A 113 21.85 4.94 0.24
C ARG A 113 21.88 3.69 1.15
N TRP A 114 22.71 2.72 0.83
CA TRP A 114 22.83 1.49 1.61
C TRP A 114 23.70 1.68 2.84
N LEU A 115 24.74 2.48 2.73
CA LEU A 115 25.64 2.82 3.82
C LEU A 115 24.88 3.51 4.97
N VAL A 116 23.96 4.43 4.65
CA VAL A 116 23.17 5.19 5.65
C VAL A 116 21.92 4.45 6.15
N GLN A 117 21.78 3.17 5.82
CA GLN A 117 20.72 2.30 6.36
C GLN A 117 21.28 1.19 7.25
N GLY A 118 22.59 0.98 7.24
CA GLY A 118 23.27 -0.07 8.00
C GLY A 118 23.32 0.18 9.51
N ASN A 119 23.69 -0.85 10.27
CA ASN A 119 23.77 -0.79 11.74
C ASN A 119 24.73 0.30 12.25
N GLU A 120 25.94 0.44 11.66
CA GLU A 120 26.89 1.49 12.07
C GLU A 120 26.32 2.90 11.90
N TRP A 121 25.47 3.13 10.87
CA TRP A 121 24.76 4.40 10.72
C TRP A 121 23.89 4.69 11.93
N TRP A 122 23.06 3.73 12.34
CA TRP A 122 22.16 3.90 13.49
C TRP A 122 22.92 4.01 14.81
N GLU A 123 24.08 3.35 14.97
CA GLU A 123 24.96 3.56 16.11
C GLU A 123 25.44 5.02 16.17
N GLN A 124 25.86 5.60 15.03
CA GLN A 124 26.27 7.01 14.98
C GLN A 124 25.09 7.95 15.23
N VAL A 125 23.92 7.68 14.63
CA VAL A 125 22.70 8.44 14.91
C VAL A 125 22.42 8.47 16.42
N ASN A 126 22.37 7.33 17.08
CA ASN A 126 22.10 7.22 18.51
C ASN A 126 23.18 7.94 19.36
N LYS A 127 24.44 7.84 18.97
CA LYS A 127 25.55 8.50 19.67
C LYS A 127 25.48 10.03 19.63
N PHE A 128 25.04 10.60 18.52
CA PHE A 128 24.96 12.04 18.31
C PHE A 128 23.55 12.60 18.45
N LEU A 129 22.58 11.76 18.85
CA LEU A 129 21.20 12.18 19.05
C LEU A 129 21.11 13.21 20.17
N ASN A 130 20.58 14.38 19.81
CA ASN A 130 20.26 15.40 20.79
C ASN A 130 18.81 15.21 21.23
N VAL A 131 18.64 14.70 22.44
CA VAL A 131 17.31 14.47 23.03
C VAL A 131 16.73 15.80 23.47
N GLY A 132 15.69 16.25 22.79
CA GLY A 132 14.97 17.50 23.13
C GLY A 132 13.66 17.20 23.85
N ALA A 133 13.15 18.19 24.60
CA ALA A 133 11.89 18.05 25.34
C ALA A 133 10.68 17.76 24.41
N VAL A 134 10.72 18.19 23.15
CA VAL A 134 9.63 18.02 22.18
C VAL A 134 10.03 17.09 21.04
N PHE A 135 11.26 17.24 20.52
CA PHE A 135 11.76 16.43 19.39
C PHE A 135 13.22 16.07 19.55
N ASN A 136 13.54 14.84 19.20
CA ASN A 136 14.93 14.43 18.99
C ASN A 136 15.48 15.06 17.70
N SER A 137 16.78 15.35 17.68
CA SER A 137 17.39 15.98 16.52
C SER A 137 18.87 15.60 16.33
N LEU A 138 19.33 15.68 15.08
CA LEU A 138 20.75 15.65 14.71
C LEU A 138 21.20 17.06 14.28
N LYS A 139 22.36 17.48 14.75
CA LYS A 139 22.97 18.75 14.32
C LYS A 139 23.72 18.54 13.00
N CYS A 140 23.51 19.43 12.02
CA CYS A 140 24.19 19.37 10.72
C CYS A 140 25.72 19.24 10.83
N LYS A 141 26.33 19.91 11.82
CA LYS A 141 27.80 19.87 12.04
C LYS A 141 28.32 18.51 12.50
N ASP A 142 27.48 17.66 13.08
CA ASP A 142 27.88 16.36 13.62
C ASP A 142 27.82 15.27 12.56
N ILE A 143 26.87 15.30 11.64
CA ILE A 143 26.63 14.27 10.61
C ILE A 143 27.86 14.03 9.72
N PRO A 144 28.59 15.04 9.22
CA PRO A 144 29.80 14.82 8.42
C PRO A 144 30.93 14.10 9.19
N ASN A 145 30.86 14.10 10.54
CA ASN A 145 31.82 13.45 11.42
C ASN A 145 31.44 12.02 11.82
N PHE A 146 30.32 11.50 11.33
CA PHE A 146 29.95 10.09 11.56
C PHE A 146 31.03 9.17 10.98
N LYS A 147 31.48 8.24 11.81
CA LYS A 147 32.52 7.28 11.43
C LYS A 147 31.89 5.97 11.02
N LEU A 148 32.05 5.61 9.76
CA LEU A 148 31.50 4.39 9.18
C LEU A 148 32.63 3.57 8.55
N THR A 149 32.44 2.26 8.48
CA THR A 149 33.34 1.35 7.77
C THR A 149 33.01 1.40 6.27
N ILE A 150 33.95 1.89 5.46
CA ILE A 150 33.79 2.04 4.02
C ILE A 150 34.49 0.90 3.31
N PRO A 151 33.80 -0.02 2.62
CA PRO A 151 34.39 -1.09 1.82
C PRO A 151 35.15 -0.55 0.61
N SER A 152 35.93 -1.41 -0.06
CA SER A 152 36.55 -1.05 -1.33
C SER A 152 35.50 -0.70 -2.39
N LEU A 153 35.83 0.16 -3.35
CA LEU A 153 34.91 0.53 -4.46
C LEU A 153 34.37 -0.69 -5.22
N LYS A 154 35.18 -1.73 -5.39
CA LYS A 154 34.75 -2.99 -6.01
C LYS A 154 33.64 -3.67 -5.20
N GLU A 155 33.83 -3.73 -3.88
CA GLU A 155 32.82 -4.32 -2.99
C GLU A 155 31.56 -3.47 -2.88
N GLN A 156 31.69 -2.13 -2.82
CA GLN A 156 30.55 -1.22 -2.85
C GLN A 156 29.69 -1.43 -4.10
N LYS A 157 30.29 -1.56 -5.28
CA LYS A 157 29.55 -1.86 -6.53
C LYS A 157 28.86 -3.20 -6.44
N ARG A 158 29.55 -4.26 -6.00
CA ARG A 158 28.95 -5.60 -5.84
C ARG A 158 27.73 -5.59 -4.91
N ILE A 159 27.85 -4.92 -3.77
CA ILE A 159 26.76 -4.75 -2.79
C ILE A 159 25.59 -3.99 -3.41
N THR A 160 25.89 -2.88 -4.07
CA THR A 160 24.88 -2.04 -4.73
C THR A 160 24.14 -2.83 -5.79
N ASP A 161 24.82 -3.60 -6.63
CA ASP A 161 24.19 -4.39 -7.69
C ASP A 161 23.21 -5.42 -7.11
N ILE A 162 23.61 -6.12 -6.03
CA ILE A 162 22.74 -7.11 -5.37
C ILE A 162 21.53 -6.42 -4.74
N LEU A 163 21.74 -5.43 -3.87
CA LEU A 163 20.66 -4.80 -3.11
C LEU A 163 19.71 -4.01 -4.03
N SER A 164 20.26 -3.31 -5.04
CA SER A 164 19.42 -2.62 -6.02
C SER A 164 18.65 -3.58 -6.93
N GLY A 165 19.18 -4.78 -7.18
CA GLY A 165 18.47 -5.83 -7.90
C GLY A 165 17.24 -6.32 -7.12
N LEU A 166 17.39 -6.57 -5.80
CA LEU A 166 16.30 -6.96 -4.92
C LEU A 166 15.26 -5.84 -4.81
N ASP A 167 15.70 -4.60 -4.65
CA ASP A 167 14.86 -3.41 -4.56
C ASP A 167 13.98 -3.22 -5.82
N LYS A 168 14.60 -3.31 -7.00
CA LYS A 168 13.89 -3.26 -8.29
C LYS A 168 12.86 -4.39 -8.43
N LYS A 169 13.17 -5.57 -7.91
CA LYS A 169 12.22 -6.70 -7.93
C LYS A 169 11.01 -6.42 -7.04
N ILE A 170 11.22 -5.84 -5.84
CA ILE A 170 10.13 -5.40 -4.96
C ILE A 170 9.27 -4.34 -5.65
N GLU A 171 9.89 -3.33 -6.27
CA GLU A 171 9.16 -2.29 -7.02
C GLU A 171 8.34 -2.87 -8.18
N LEU A 172 8.90 -3.82 -8.93
CA LEU A 172 8.19 -4.50 -10.03
C LEU A 172 7.00 -5.29 -9.49
N ASN A 173 7.17 -6.04 -8.42
CA ASN A 173 6.08 -6.79 -7.80
C ASN A 173 4.97 -5.85 -7.32
N ASN A 174 5.31 -4.70 -6.72
CA ASN A 174 4.32 -3.70 -6.29
C ASN A 174 3.53 -3.14 -7.49
N LYS A 175 4.19 -2.85 -8.62
CA LYS A 175 3.52 -2.41 -9.85
C LYS A 175 2.61 -3.49 -10.42
N ILE A 176 3.05 -4.74 -10.42
CA ILE A 176 2.22 -5.87 -10.84
C ILE A 176 0.97 -5.96 -9.95
N ASN A 177 1.13 -5.89 -8.61
CA ASN A 177 0.01 -5.95 -7.68
C ASN A 177 -0.98 -4.79 -7.90
N GLN A 178 -0.51 -3.57 -8.11
CA GLN A 178 -1.37 -2.43 -8.44
C GLN A 178 -2.16 -2.64 -9.74
N ASN A 179 -1.53 -3.19 -10.78
CA ASN A 179 -2.20 -3.48 -12.04
C ASN A 179 -3.26 -4.59 -11.88
N LEU A 180 -2.93 -5.68 -11.18
CA LEU A 180 -3.87 -6.78 -10.92
C LEU A 180 -5.07 -6.31 -10.10
N GLU A 181 -4.84 -5.47 -9.09
CA GLU A 181 -5.91 -4.83 -8.30
C GLU A 181 -6.79 -3.94 -9.17
N SER A 182 -6.20 -3.12 -10.04
CA SER A 182 -6.93 -2.26 -10.97
C SER A 182 -7.79 -3.06 -11.95
N ILE A 183 -7.30 -4.21 -12.41
CA ILE A 183 -8.08 -5.13 -13.25
C ILE A 183 -9.28 -5.69 -12.48
N ALA A 184 -9.07 -6.16 -11.23
CA ALA A 184 -10.16 -6.67 -10.39
C ALA A 184 -11.23 -5.60 -10.15
N GLN A 185 -10.81 -4.35 -9.87
CA GLN A 185 -11.70 -3.19 -9.68
C GLN A 185 -12.49 -2.88 -10.96
N ALA A 186 -11.83 -2.86 -12.11
CA ALA A 186 -12.48 -2.56 -13.39
C ALA A 186 -13.55 -3.60 -13.72
N ILE A 187 -13.26 -4.90 -13.56
CA ILE A 187 -14.22 -5.97 -13.79
C ILE A 187 -15.40 -5.85 -12.80
N PHE A 188 -15.12 -5.62 -11.51
CA PHE A 188 -16.17 -5.46 -10.50
C PHE A 188 -17.08 -4.28 -10.84
N LYS A 189 -16.50 -3.14 -11.15
CA LYS A 189 -17.23 -1.93 -11.51
C LYS A 189 -18.12 -2.14 -12.74
N SER A 190 -17.57 -2.69 -13.82
CA SER A 190 -18.31 -2.98 -15.05
C SER A 190 -19.51 -3.89 -14.80
N TRP A 191 -19.33 -4.97 -14.01
CA TRP A 191 -20.37 -5.99 -13.84
C TRP A 191 -21.45 -5.62 -12.80
N PHE A 192 -21.03 -5.04 -11.64
CA PHE A 192 -21.87 -4.90 -10.45
C PHE A 192 -22.24 -3.46 -10.08
N ILE A 193 -21.61 -2.47 -10.71
CA ILE A 193 -21.90 -1.06 -10.48
C ILE A 193 -22.51 -0.41 -11.73
N ASP A 194 -21.80 -0.50 -12.86
CA ASP A 194 -22.24 0.11 -14.11
C ASP A 194 -23.24 -0.77 -14.88
N PHE A 195 -23.31 -2.07 -14.56
CA PHE A 195 -24.11 -3.09 -15.24
C PHE A 195 -23.85 -3.13 -16.75
N GLU A 196 -22.61 -2.89 -17.15
CA GLU A 196 -22.21 -2.71 -18.54
C GLU A 196 -22.63 -3.90 -19.43
N PRO A 197 -22.43 -5.19 -19.06
CA PRO A 197 -22.86 -6.32 -19.87
C PRO A 197 -24.39 -6.33 -20.13
N VAL A 198 -25.19 -5.86 -19.19
CA VAL A 198 -26.65 -5.75 -19.32
C VAL A 198 -27.01 -4.58 -20.25
N ARG A 199 -26.39 -3.43 -20.05
CA ARG A 199 -26.68 -2.22 -20.85
C ARG A 199 -26.35 -2.40 -22.32
N VAL A 200 -25.21 -3.04 -22.63
CA VAL A 200 -24.83 -3.31 -24.04
C VAL A 200 -25.76 -4.34 -24.69
N LYS A 201 -26.29 -5.32 -23.93
CA LYS A 201 -27.31 -6.26 -24.44
C LYS A 201 -28.60 -5.50 -24.83
N ILE A 202 -29.03 -4.59 -23.98
CA ILE A 202 -30.23 -3.76 -24.23
C ILE A 202 -30.03 -2.93 -25.49
N ALA A 203 -28.88 -2.25 -25.59
CA ALA A 203 -28.55 -1.43 -26.76
C ALA A 203 -28.49 -2.26 -28.05
N ALA A 204 -27.82 -3.40 -28.03
CA ALA A 204 -27.72 -4.31 -29.17
C ALA A 204 -29.11 -4.80 -29.65
N LYS A 205 -30.03 -5.13 -28.72
CA LYS A 205 -31.41 -5.47 -29.05
C LYS A 205 -32.15 -4.34 -29.76
N GLN A 206 -31.98 -3.10 -29.29
CA GLN A 206 -32.61 -1.92 -29.89
C GLN A 206 -32.11 -1.64 -31.32
N GLU A 207 -30.81 -1.95 -31.53
CA GLU A 207 -30.14 -1.77 -32.83
C GLU A 207 -30.34 -2.98 -33.79
N GLY A 208 -30.93 -4.08 -33.30
CA GLY A 208 -31.14 -5.30 -34.08
C GLY A 208 -29.86 -6.13 -34.29
N SER A 209 -28.85 -5.91 -33.43
CA SER A 209 -27.58 -6.65 -33.41
C SER A 209 -27.62 -7.79 -32.35
N ASP A 210 -26.55 -8.63 -32.30
CA ASP A 210 -26.48 -9.77 -31.38
C ASP A 210 -26.15 -9.31 -29.94
N PRO A 211 -27.08 -9.43 -28.98
CA PRO A 211 -26.88 -9.01 -27.59
C PRO A 211 -25.79 -9.82 -26.87
N GLU A 212 -25.67 -11.12 -27.17
CA GLU A 212 -24.65 -11.96 -26.55
C GLU A 212 -23.25 -11.57 -27.00
N LEU A 213 -23.08 -11.25 -28.30
CA LEU A 213 -21.82 -10.79 -28.84
C LEU A 213 -21.43 -9.44 -28.23
N ALA A 214 -22.36 -8.51 -28.09
CA ALA A 214 -22.14 -7.22 -27.45
C ALA A 214 -21.66 -7.40 -25.99
N ALA A 215 -22.32 -8.29 -25.22
CA ALA A 215 -21.91 -8.58 -23.85
C ALA A 215 -20.53 -9.26 -23.79
N MET A 216 -20.22 -10.15 -24.74
CA MET A 216 -18.88 -10.78 -24.83
C MET A 216 -17.79 -9.72 -25.06
N CYS A 217 -18.03 -8.74 -25.90
CA CYS A 217 -17.11 -7.62 -26.12
C CYS A 217 -16.91 -6.81 -24.81
N ALA A 218 -17.98 -6.44 -24.12
CA ALA A 218 -17.93 -5.69 -22.86
C ALA A 218 -17.18 -6.48 -21.75
N ILE A 219 -17.46 -7.75 -21.58
CA ILE A 219 -16.84 -8.61 -20.56
C ILE A 219 -15.34 -8.82 -20.82
N SER A 220 -14.94 -9.00 -22.08
CA SER A 220 -13.55 -9.29 -22.43
C SER A 220 -12.71 -8.05 -22.72
N GLY A 221 -13.32 -6.88 -22.94
CA GLY A 221 -12.67 -5.67 -23.44
C GLY A 221 -12.15 -5.81 -24.87
N LYS A 222 -12.63 -6.82 -25.64
CA LYS A 222 -12.20 -7.11 -27.01
C LYS A 222 -13.26 -6.69 -28.03
N SER A 223 -12.79 -6.27 -29.17
CA SER A 223 -13.65 -6.07 -30.36
C SER A 223 -14.15 -7.39 -30.92
N GLU A 224 -15.22 -7.35 -31.74
CA GLU A 224 -15.75 -8.53 -32.43
C GLU A 224 -14.69 -9.25 -33.29
N VAL A 225 -13.80 -8.47 -33.93
CA VAL A 225 -12.70 -9.03 -34.74
C VAL A 225 -11.71 -9.79 -33.88
N GLU A 226 -11.39 -9.27 -32.70
CA GLU A 226 -10.49 -9.95 -31.77
C GLU A 226 -11.14 -11.21 -31.14
N LEU A 227 -12.45 -11.19 -30.92
CA LEU A 227 -13.19 -12.36 -30.45
C LEU A 227 -13.13 -13.51 -31.47
N GLN A 228 -13.23 -13.22 -32.77
CA GLN A 228 -13.12 -14.21 -33.85
C GLN A 228 -11.74 -14.90 -33.91
N GLN A 229 -10.71 -14.28 -33.31
CA GLN A 229 -9.36 -14.83 -33.27
C GLN A 229 -9.08 -15.62 -31.97
N MET A 230 -10.04 -15.69 -31.05
CA MET A 230 -9.89 -16.44 -29.81
C MET A 230 -9.98 -17.95 -30.05
N ALA A 231 -9.35 -18.74 -29.16
CA ALA A 231 -9.53 -20.18 -29.12
C ALA A 231 -11.01 -20.53 -28.86
N GLU A 232 -11.51 -21.59 -29.52
CA GLU A 232 -12.93 -21.98 -29.47
C GLU A 232 -13.41 -22.23 -28.04
N ASP A 233 -12.58 -22.86 -27.19
CA ASP A 233 -12.88 -23.14 -25.79
C ASP A 233 -13.03 -21.85 -24.96
N ASP A 234 -12.20 -20.83 -25.20
CA ASP A 234 -12.27 -19.57 -24.49
C ASP A 234 -13.44 -18.70 -24.95
N LEU A 235 -13.74 -18.75 -26.26
CA LEU A 235 -14.93 -18.12 -26.81
C LEU A 235 -16.21 -18.75 -26.25
N ALA A 236 -16.26 -20.07 -26.10
CA ALA A 236 -17.39 -20.78 -25.50
C ALA A 236 -17.60 -20.42 -24.03
N LYS A 237 -16.51 -20.33 -23.25
CA LYS A 237 -16.55 -19.86 -21.83
C LYS A 237 -17.05 -18.41 -21.73
N LEU A 238 -16.55 -17.53 -22.61
CA LEU A 238 -16.96 -16.13 -22.63
C LEU A 238 -18.44 -15.98 -22.97
N ARG A 239 -18.92 -16.73 -23.98
CA ARG A 239 -20.35 -16.76 -24.34
C ARG A 239 -21.20 -17.28 -23.19
N ALA A 240 -20.78 -18.37 -22.52
CA ALA A 240 -21.47 -18.89 -21.34
C ALA A 240 -21.53 -17.85 -20.21
N THR A 241 -20.48 -17.04 -20.03
CA THR A 241 -20.46 -15.94 -19.07
C THR A 241 -21.43 -14.83 -19.48
N ALA A 242 -21.42 -14.41 -20.74
CA ALA A 242 -22.30 -13.38 -21.28
C ALA A 242 -23.79 -13.76 -21.09
N SER A 243 -24.13 -15.04 -21.31
CA SER A 243 -25.51 -15.53 -21.16
C SER A 243 -26.07 -15.47 -19.72
N LEU A 244 -25.20 -15.33 -18.70
CA LEU A 244 -25.64 -15.18 -17.31
C LEU A 244 -26.22 -13.78 -17.00
N PHE A 245 -25.88 -12.79 -17.80
CA PHE A 245 -26.38 -11.43 -17.60
C PHE A 245 -27.75 -11.25 -18.27
N PRO A 246 -28.73 -10.67 -17.56
CA PRO A 246 -30.03 -10.35 -18.16
C PRO A 246 -29.86 -9.26 -19.25
N ASP A 247 -30.89 -9.10 -20.04
CA ASP A 247 -30.98 -8.12 -21.12
C ASP A 247 -32.09 -7.09 -20.88
N GLU A 248 -32.38 -6.85 -19.59
CA GLU A 248 -33.42 -5.93 -19.12
C GLU A 248 -32.98 -5.32 -17.76
N LEU A 249 -33.27 -4.05 -17.58
CA LEU A 249 -33.19 -3.35 -16.29
C LEU A 249 -34.60 -3.15 -15.75
N VAL A 250 -34.73 -3.19 -14.43
CA VAL A 250 -36.01 -2.96 -13.73
C VAL A 250 -35.84 -1.88 -12.66
N GLU A 251 -36.86 -1.10 -12.41
CA GLU A 251 -36.83 -0.09 -11.37
C GLU A 251 -36.78 -0.70 -9.97
N SER A 252 -35.95 -0.12 -9.12
CA SER A 252 -35.79 -0.44 -7.70
C SER A 252 -35.76 0.83 -6.88
N GLU A 253 -35.69 0.71 -5.55
CA GLU A 253 -35.46 1.84 -4.64
C GLU A 253 -34.07 2.51 -4.81
N LEU A 254 -33.13 1.85 -5.50
CA LEU A 254 -31.80 2.38 -5.83
C LEU A 254 -31.69 2.87 -7.29
N GLY A 255 -32.80 2.98 -8.01
CA GLY A 255 -32.85 3.18 -9.44
C GLY A 255 -32.84 1.86 -10.21
N GLU A 256 -32.42 1.90 -11.47
CA GLU A 256 -32.44 0.73 -12.34
C GLU A 256 -31.39 -0.33 -11.90
N VAL A 257 -31.85 -1.58 -11.74
CA VAL A 257 -31.00 -2.76 -11.47
C VAL A 257 -31.28 -3.86 -12.52
N PRO A 258 -30.34 -4.77 -12.76
CA PRO A 258 -30.55 -5.90 -13.67
C PRO A 258 -31.77 -6.76 -13.24
N LYS A 259 -32.59 -7.17 -14.18
CA LYS A 259 -33.74 -8.02 -13.92
C LYS A 259 -33.34 -9.31 -13.20
N GLY A 260 -34.05 -9.61 -12.10
CA GLY A 260 -33.76 -10.77 -11.25
C GLY A 260 -32.70 -10.54 -10.19
N TRP A 261 -32.08 -9.34 -10.15
CA TRP A 261 -31.24 -8.95 -9.01
C TRP A 261 -32.10 -8.23 -7.97
N GLU A 262 -31.77 -8.42 -6.70
CA GLU A 262 -32.56 -7.91 -5.58
C GLU A 262 -31.78 -6.86 -4.79
N VAL A 263 -32.49 -5.92 -4.19
CA VAL A 263 -31.91 -4.97 -3.23
C VAL A 263 -32.08 -5.52 -1.82
N SER A 264 -31.01 -5.49 -1.04
CA SER A 264 -30.94 -5.94 0.35
C SER A 264 -30.02 -5.01 1.12
N THR A 265 -29.58 -5.41 2.30
CA THR A 265 -28.56 -4.68 3.10
C THR A 265 -27.33 -5.53 3.36
N VAL A 266 -26.21 -4.87 3.64
CA VAL A 266 -24.95 -5.56 4.02
C VAL A 266 -25.19 -6.51 5.19
N GLY A 267 -25.97 -6.07 6.20
CA GLY A 267 -26.21 -6.85 7.41
C GLY A 267 -27.02 -8.13 7.20
N GLU A 268 -27.82 -8.19 6.14
CA GLU A 268 -28.59 -9.39 5.76
C GLU A 268 -27.75 -10.35 4.91
N GLN A 269 -26.78 -9.82 4.17
CA GLN A 269 -26.01 -10.63 3.20
C GLN A 269 -24.69 -11.15 3.77
N VAL A 270 -24.02 -10.41 4.68
CA VAL A 270 -22.73 -10.80 5.22
C VAL A 270 -22.60 -10.51 6.71
N GLN A 271 -21.78 -11.30 7.38
CA GLN A 271 -21.46 -11.08 8.78
C GLN A 271 -20.37 -10.02 8.92
N ALA A 272 -20.69 -8.93 9.65
CA ALA A 272 -19.75 -7.88 9.99
C ALA A 272 -19.52 -7.85 11.52
N VAL A 273 -18.26 -7.96 11.96
CA VAL A 273 -17.87 -8.00 13.38
C VAL A 273 -16.87 -6.88 13.71
N GLY A 274 -16.81 -6.50 14.96
CA GLY A 274 -15.80 -5.57 15.47
C GLY A 274 -14.90 -6.27 16.48
N GLY A 275 -13.77 -5.65 16.77
CA GLY A 275 -12.78 -6.19 17.69
C GLY A 275 -12.68 -5.46 19.01
N GLY A 276 -11.54 -5.68 19.68
CA GLY A 276 -11.22 -5.08 20.97
C GLY A 276 -9.73 -4.97 21.23
N THR A 277 -9.38 -4.17 22.23
CA THR A 277 -8.00 -4.01 22.67
C THR A 277 -7.89 -4.45 24.13
N PRO A 278 -7.20 -5.56 24.42
CA PRO A 278 -6.87 -5.92 25.80
C PRO A 278 -5.99 -4.84 26.43
N SER A 279 -6.02 -4.75 27.77
CA SER A 279 -5.19 -3.76 28.48
C SER A 279 -3.73 -3.85 28.07
N THR A 280 -3.21 -2.78 27.48
CA THR A 280 -1.81 -2.71 27.04
C THR A 280 -0.81 -2.66 28.19
N LYS A 281 -1.29 -2.40 29.42
CA LYS A 281 -0.47 -2.39 30.63
C LYS A 281 -0.29 -3.78 31.25
N ASN A 282 -1.05 -4.77 30.80
CA ASN A 282 -0.93 -6.14 31.32
C ASN A 282 -0.07 -6.98 30.37
N ALA A 283 1.16 -7.25 30.81
CA ALA A 283 2.14 -8.04 30.07
C ALA A 283 1.63 -9.46 29.71
N ASP A 284 0.81 -10.08 30.55
CA ASP A 284 0.25 -11.43 30.32
C ASP A 284 -0.59 -11.54 29.06
N PHE A 285 -1.06 -10.40 28.51
CA PHE A 285 -1.86 -10.39 27.27
C PHE A 285 -1.01 -10.27 26.01
N TRP A 286 0.28 -9.86 26.16
CA TRP A 286 1.11 -9.45 25.04
C TRP A 286 2.46 -10.18 24.97
N ASP A 287 3.13 -10.38 26.11
CA ASP A 287 4.49 -10.90 26.12
C ASP A 287 4.51 -12.36 25.66
N ASN A 288 5.37 -12.66 24.71
CA ASN A 288 5.43 -13.94 24.00
C ASN A 288 4.12 -14.32 23.28
N GLY A 289 3.36 -13.34 22.83
CA GLY A 289 2.13 -13.54 22.06
C GLY A 289 2.38 -14.33 20.78
N ILE A 290 1.43 -15.20 20.45
CA ILE A 290 1.46 -16.06 19.25
C ILE A 290 0.37 -15.72 18.24
N HIS A 291 -0.75 -15.14 18.68
CA HIS A 291 -1.89 -14.79 17.84
C HIS A 291 -1.72 -13.39 17.25
N TYR A 292 -1.76 -13.27 15.94
CA TYR A 292 -1.70 -11.98 15.28
C TYR A 292 -2.84 -11.06 15.73
N TRP A 293 -2.51 -9.80 16.04
CA TRP A 293 -3.48 -8.77 16.41
C TRP A 293 -3.17 -7.48 15.67
N THR A 294 -4.16 -6.96 14.95
CA THR A 294 -3.98 -5.82 14.04
C THR A 294 -4.72 -4.57 14.49
N THR A 295 -4.18 -3.44 14.07
CA THR A 295 -4.74 -2.09 14.19
C THR A 295 -4.76 -1.41 12.82
N PRO A 296 -5.56 -0.34 12.59
CA PRO A 296 -5.52 0.42 11.34
C PRO A 296 -4.13 0.93 10.94
N LYS A 297 -3.20 1.07 11.91
CA LYS A 297 -1.80 1.42 11.64
C LYS A 297 -1.10 0.35 10.79
N ASP A 298 -1.39 -0.93 11.03
CA ASP A 298 -0.79 -2.01 10.24
C ASP A 298 -1.22 -1.92 8.77
N LEU A 299 -2.48 -1.52 8.51
CA LEU A 299 -2.98 -1.35 7.14
C LEU A 299 -2.43 -0.09 6.44
N SER A 300 -2.15 0.97 7.19
CA SER A 300 -1.62 2.22 6.63
C SER A 300 -0.24 2.07 5.99
N ASN A 301 0.47 1.00 6.32
CA ASN A 301 1.81 0.70 5.81
C ASN A 301 1.81 -0.34 4.68
N LEU A 302 0.65 -0.90 4.32
CA LEU A 302 0.56 -1.86 3.21
C LEU A 302 0.73 -1.16 1.87
N THR A 303 1.54 -1.74 0.99
CA THR A 303 1.70 -1.31 -0.41
C THR A 303 0.69 -1.99 -1.34
N ASP A 304 0.12 -3.07 -0.88
CA ASP A 304 -1.00 -3.82 -1.46
C ASP A 304 -2.07 -4.05 -0.37
N LYS A 305 -3.20 -4.62 -0.74
CA LYS A 305 -4.30 -4.88 0.21
C LYS A 305 -4.21 -6.26 0.85
N ILE A 306 -2.99 -6.78 1.09
CA ILE A 306 -2.76 -8.12 1.66
C ILE A 306 -2.08 -8.01 3.02
N LEU A 307 -2.76 -8.50 4.07
CA LEU A 307 -2.19 -8.56 5.41
C LEU A 307 -1.58 -9.94 5.67
N LEU A 308 -0.25 -9.99 5.75
CA LEU A 308 0.54 -11.21 5.98
C LEU A 308 1.17 -11.28 7.37
N ASN A 309 1.22 -10.15 8.10
CA ASN A 309 1.83 -10.04 9.41
C ASN A 309 1.27 -8.83 10.16
N THR A 310 1.49 -8.75 11.46
CA THR A 310 1.09 -7.62 12.32
C THR A 310 2.24 -7.19 13.23
N GLU A 311 2.24 -5.91 13.63
CA GLU A 311 3.25 -5.37 14.54
C GLU A 311 3.21 -6.07 15.92
N ARG A 312 2.01 -6.46 16.36
CA ARG A 312 1.80 -7.04 17.70
C ARG A 312 1.09 -8.39 17.64
N LYS A 313 1.33 -9.20 18.68
CA LYS A 313 0.65 -10.48 18.86
C LYS A 313 0.09 -10.58 20.27
N LEU A 314 -0.93 -11.39 20.43
CA LEU A 314 -1.59 -11.70 21.70
C LEU A 314 -1.21 -13.09 22.19
N THR A 315 -1.19 -13.27 23.51
CA THR A 315 -1.23 -14.57 24.15
C THR A 315 -2.65 -15.16 24.09
N ASP A 316 -2.80 -16.44 24.44
CA ASP A 316 -4.14 -17.06 24.61
C ASP A 316 -5.01 -16.30 25.61
N THR A 317 -4.39 -15.78 26.69
CA THR A 317 -5.09 -15.00 27.73
C THR A 317 -5.55 -13.64 27.17
N GLY A 318 -4.72 -13.00 26.35
CA GLY A 318 -5.07 -11.76 25.66
C GLY A 318 -6.19 -11.95 24.64
N LEU A 319 -6.13 -13.03 23.84
CA LEU A 319 -7.13 -13.35 22.83
C LEU A 319 -8.52 -13.56 23.45
N LYS A 320 -8.62 -14.22 24.62
CA LYS A 320 -9.89 -14.40 25.36
C LYS A 320 -10.57 -13.10 25.78
N LYS A 321 -9.86 -11.95 25.75
CA LYS A 321 -10.43 -10.61 26.03
C LYS A 321 -11.09 -9.96 24.83
N ILE A 322 -10.95 -10.54 23.65
CA ILE A 322 -11.54 -10.01 22.40
C ILE A 322 -12.79 -10.82 22.06
N SER A 323 -13.93 -10.13 22.00
CA SER A 323 -15.24 -10.78 21.79
C SER A 323 -15.36 -11.44 20.40
N SER A 324 -14.67 -10.92 19.39
CA SER A 324 -14.64 -11.54 18.04
C SER A 324 -13.74 -12.77 17.96
N GLY A 325 -12.86 -12.98 18.94
CA GLY A 325 -11.87 -14.04 18.90
C GLY A 325 -10.86 -13.87 17.77
N LEU A 326 -10.32 -14.99 17.31
CA LEU A 326 -9.44 -15.08 16.15
C LEU A 326 -10.29 -15.27 14.89
N LEU A 327 -10.16 -14.32 13.96
CA LEU A 327 -10.90 -14.36 12.68
C LEU A 327 -10.15 -15.23 11.67
N PRO A 328 -10.87 -15.93 10.79
CA PRO A 328 -10.26 -16.85 9.83
C PRO A 328 -9.47 -16.09 8.73
N LYS A 329 -8.58 -16.82 8.06
CA LYS A 329 -7.97 -16.35 6.82
C LYS A 329 -9.04 -15.93 5.81
N ASN A 330 -8.69 -15.00 4.95
CA ASN A 330 -9.56 -14.36 3.96
C ASN A 330 -10.68 -13.49 4.57
N THR A 331 -10.59 -13.10 5.84
CA THR A 331 -11.42 -12.02 6.38
C THR A 331 -11.06 -10.69 5.72
N VAL A 332 -12.06 -9.93 5.27
CA VAL A 332 -11.87 -8.57 4.78
C VAL A 332 -11.85 -7.62 5.96
N LEU A 333 -10.79 -6.85 6.10
CA LEU A 333 -10.60 -5.85 7.15
C LEU A 333 -10.82 -4.45 6.58
N MET A 334 -11.68 -3.68 7.22
CA MET A 334 -11.89 -2.28 6.90
C MET A 334 -11.70 -1.41 8.15
N SER A 335 -10.85 -0.39 8.07
CA SER A 335 -10.74 0.57 9.18
C SER A 335 -12.03 1.36 9.31
N SER A 336 -12.60 1.38 10.52
CA SER A 336 -13.83 2.13 10.83
C SER A 336 -13.54 3.57 11.23
N ARG A 337 -12.28 3.91 11.53
CA ARG A 337 -11.83 5.24 11.98
C ARG A 337 -10.34 5.45 11.76
N ALA A 338 -9.90 6.69 11.81
CA ALA A 338 -8.52 7.19 11.89
C ALA A 338 -7.55 6.72 10.79
N PRO A 339 -7.85 6.84 9.51
CA PRO A 339 -9.07 7.24 8.81
C PRO A 339 -10.01 6.05 8.54
N VAL A 340 -11.26 6.34 8.15
CA VAL A 340 -12.20 5.34 7.61
C VAL A 340 -11.73 4.90 6.23
N GLY A 341 -11.72 3.57 5.98
CA GLY A 341 -11.62 3.05 4.63
C GLY A 341 -10.28 2.45 4.22
N TYR A 342 -9.32 2.24 5.15
CA TYR A 342 -8.22 1.31 4.84
C TYR A 342 -8.78 -0.10 4.70
N LEU A 343 -8.44 -0.79 3.61
CA LEU A 343 -8.89 -2.14 3.30
C LEU A 343 -7.72 -3.11 3.23
N ALA A 344 -7.94 -4.32 3.73
CA ALA A 344 -7.02 -5.43 3.52
C ALA A 344 -7.73 -6.78 3.56
N LEU A 345 -7.18 -7.73 2.81
CA LEU A 345 -7.51 -9.14 2.87
C LEU A 345 -6.52 -9.84 3.81
N ALA A 346 -6.99 -10.37 4.93
CA ALA A 346 -6.14 -11.07 5.88
C ALA A 346 -5.79 -12.48 5.36
N LYS A 347 -4.55 -12.73 4.97
CA LYS A 347 -4.07 -14.08 4.59
C LYS A 347 -3.57 -14.89 5.80
N ILE A 348 -3.73 -14.34 6.98
CA ILE A 348 -3.45 -14.95 8.29
C ILE A 348 -4.72 -14.98 9.15
N GLU A 349 -4.77 -15.89 10.11
CA GLU A 349 -5.76 -15.79 11.18
C GLU A 349 -5.39 -14.61 12.09
N VAL A 350 -6.35 -13.73 12.39
CA VAL A 350 -6.06 -12.45 13.02
C VAL A 350 -7.14 -12.00 14.00
N ALA A 351 -6.74 -11.51 15.15
CA ALA A 351 -7.60 -10.75 16.05
C ALA A 351 -7.49 -9.26 15.72
N ILE A 352 -8.56 -8.50 15.90
CA ILE A 352 -8.67 -7.10 15.49
C ILE A 352 -8.95 -6.18 16.67
N ASN A 353 -8.49 -4.94 16.59
CA ASN A 353 -8.85 -3.91 17.55
C ASN A 353 -10.26 -3.33 17.25
N GLN A 354 -10.73 -2.42 18.12
CA GLN A 354 -12.04 -1.75 17.95
C GLN A 354 -12.10 -0.76 16.77
N GLY A 355 -10.99 -0.46 16.12
CA GLY A 355 -10.93 0.44 14.95
C GLY A 355 -11.27 -0.23 13.63
N TYR A 356 -11.79 -1.47 13.67
CA TYR A 356 -12.16 -2.23 12.48
C TYR A 356 -13.64 -2.62 12.43
N ILE A 357 -14.14 -2.73 11.21
CA ILE A 357 -15.22 -3.62 10.83
C ILE A 357 -14.59 -4.74 10.00
N ALA A 358 -14.63 -5.96 10.51
CA ALA A 358 -14.20 -7.15 9.78
C ALA A 358 -15.42 -7.81 9.13
N ILE A 359 -15.31 -8.11 7.84
CA ILE A 359 -16.37 -8.67 7.02
C ILE A 359 -15.96 -10.10 6.67
N LEU A 360 -16.79 -11.06 7.08
CA LEU A 360 -16.51 -12.47 6.88
C LEU A 360 -17.12 -12.93 5.55
N PRO A 361 -16.32 -13.54 4.65
CA PRO A 361 -16.85 -14.13 3.43
C PRO A 361 -17.79 -15.30 3.78
N ASN A 362 -18.68 -15.60 2.86
CA ASN A 362 -19.60 -16.73 2.96
C ASN A 362 -19.61 -17.55 1.66
N THR A 363 -20.52 -18.49 1.52
CA THR A 363 -20.61 -19.36 0.35
C THR A 363 -20.95 -18.63 -0.93
N LYS A 364 -21.71 -17.52 -0.85
CA LYS A 364 -22.12 -16.72 -2.01
C LYS A 364 -21.10 -15.62 -2.33
N TYR A 365 -20.62 -14.90 -1.31
CA TYR A 365 -19.74 -13.76 -1.49
C TYR A 365 -18.33 -14.07 -0.95
N SER A 366 -17.39 -14.22 -1.86
CA SER A 366 -15.98 -14.44 -1.52
C SER A 366 -15.33 -13.17 -0.94
N ALA A 367 -14.17 -13.34 -0.33
CA ALA A 367 -13.40 -12.22 0.20
C ALA A 367 -13.01 -11.22 -0.90
N GLU A 368 -12.66 -11.72 -2.08
CA GLU A 368 -12.28 -10.92 -3.24
C GLU A 368 -13.47 -10.12 -3.80
N TYR A 369 -14.68 -10.67 -3.74
CA TYR A 369 -15.90 -9.92 -4.05
C TYR A 369 -16.16 -8.82 -3.02
N LEU A 370 -16.08 -9.16 -1.73
CA LEU A 370 -16.40 -8.25 -0.63
C LEU A 370 -15.41 -7.09 -0.50
N ILE A 371 -14.12 -7.31 -0.75
CA ILE A 371 -13.14 -6.21 -0.72
C ILE A 371 -13.39 -5.24 -1.88
N GLN A 372 -13.74 -5.73 -3.06
CA GLN A 372 -14.09 -4.91 -4.22
C GLN A 372 -15.41 -4.18 -4.02
N TRP A 373 -16.39 -4.84 -3.39
CA TRP A 373 -17.63 -4.18 -3.00
C TRP A 373 -17.37 -2.99 -2.05
N CYS A 374 -16.54 -3.18 -1.02
CA CYS A 374 -16.16 -2.10 -0.12
C CYS A 374 -15.45 -0.95 -0.84
N GLU A 375 -14.56 -1.26 -1.78
CA GLU A 375 -13.85 -0.24 -2.57
C GLU A 375 -14.82 0.58 -3.43
N ALA A 376 -15.70 -0.10 -4.16
CA ALA A 376 -16.69 0.54 -5.03
C ALA A 376 -17.70 1.41 -4.25
N ASN A 377 -18.04 1.03 -3.03
CA ASN A 377 -18.98 1.74 -2.17
C ASN A 377 -18.29 2.65 -1.13
N MET A 378 -16.99 2.91 -1.27
CA MET A 378 -16.22 3.65 -0.27
C MET A 378 -16.72 5.07 -0.02
N ALA A 379 -17.27 5.73 -1.03
CA ALA A 379 -17.87 7.06 -0.89
C ALA A 379 -19.09 7.03 0.05
N GLU A 380 -19.99 6.06 -0.09
CA GLU A 380 -21.13 5.87 0.78
C GLU A 380 -20.70 5.45 2.19
N ILE A 381 -19.75 4.52 2.31
CA ILE A 381 -19.19 4.10 3.59
C ILE A 381 -18.65 5.30 4.38
N LYS A 382 -17.88 6.17 3.74
CA LYS A 382 -17.37 7.41 4.35
C LYS A 382 -18.47 8.42 4.64
N GLY A 383 -19.48 8.53 3.77
CA GLY A 383 -20.61 9.42 3.94
C GLY A 383 -21.50 9.06 5.15
N ARG A 384 -21.53 7.78 5.56
CA ARG A 384 -22.24 7.31 6.76
C ARG A 384 -21.42 7.37 8.04
N ALA A 385 -20.17 7.81 7.96
CA ALA A 385 -19.34 8.05 9.14
C ALA A 385 -19.80 9.33 9.87
N SER A 386 -19.78 9.30 11.18
CA SER A 386 -20.15 10.41 12.05
C SER A 386 -19.10 10.64 13.14
N GLY A 387 -19.13 11.81 13.77
CA GLY A 387 -18.21 12.16 14.86
C GLY A 387 -17.71 13.58 14.72
N THR A 388 -17.54 14.28 15.85
CA THR A 388 -17.12 15.69 15.90
C THR A 388 -15.60 15.86 15.87
N THR A 389 -14.87 14.94 16.47
CA THR A 389 -13.40 14.99 16.55
C THR A 389 -12.72 14.05 15.56
N PHE A 390 -13.27 12.85 15.41
CA PHE A 390 -12.81 11.84 14.44
C PHE A 390 -14.03 11.18 13.80
N LEU A 391 -14.01 11.11 12.48
CA LEU A 391 -15.04 10.36 11.75
C LEU A 391 -14.90 8.87 12.02
N GLU A 392 -16.01 8.23 12.39
CA GLU A 392 -16.10 6.79 12.58
C GLU A 392 -17.42 6.26 12.00
N ILE A 393 -17.35 5.17 11.24
CA ILE A 393 -18.54 4.43 10.83
C ILE A 393 -18.84 3.33 11.85
N SER A 394 -20.05 3.36 12.41
CA SER A 394 -20.53 2.29 13.31
C SER A 394 -20.84 1.00 12.53
N LYS A 395 -20.73 -0.16 13.18
CA LYS A 395 -21.20 -1.43 12.59
C LYS A 395 -22.67 -1.39 12.18
N LYS A 396 -23.51 -0.65 12.93
CA LYS A 396 -24.92 -0.49 12.61
C LYS A 396 -25.07 0.23 11.27
N ASN A 397 -24.48 1.41 11.14
CA ASN A 397 -24.56 2.21 9.91
C ASN A 397 -23.97 1.46 8.71
N PHE A 398 -22.90 0.68 8.91
CA PHE A 398 -22.31 -0.15 7.86
C PHE A 398 -23.27 -1.25 7.39
N ARG A 399 -23.94 -1.94 8.32
CA ARG A 399 -24.88 -3.02 8.00
C ARG A 399 -26.15 -2.52 7.29
N GLU A 400 -26.53 -1.26 7.48
CA GLU A 400 -27.67 -0.61 6.85
C GLU A 400 -27.37 -0.10 5.43
N ILE A 401 -26.15 -0.26 4.92
CA ILE A 401 -25.81 0.11 3.54
C ILE A 401 -26.53 -0.87 2.60
N ASN A 402 -27.13 -0.33 1.55
CA ASN A 402 -27.79 -1.12 0.53
C ASN A 402 -26.80 -2.03 -0.20
N PHE A 403 -27.25 -3.22 -0.52
CA PHE A 403 -26.47 -4.26 -1.15
C PHE A 403 -27.25 -4.87 -2.31
N ILE A 404 -26.76 -4.73 -3.53
CA ILE A 404 -27.40 -5.33 -4.70
C ILE A 404 -26.99 -6.80 -4.77
N CYS A 405 -27.96 -7.69 -4.58
CA CYS A 405 -27.80 -9.14 -4.61
C CYS A 405 -27.83 -9.63 -6.05
N SER A 406 -26.66 -9.77 -6.64
CA SER A 406 -26.50 -10.28 -7.99
C SER A 406 -26.83 -11.77 -8.09
N ASP A 407 -27.07 -12.26 -9.31
CA ASP A 407 -27.21 -13.69 -9.58
C ASP A 407 -25.98 -14.47 -9.10
N GLU A 408 -26.20 -15.60 -8.42
CA GLU A 408 -25.13 -16.38 -7.81
C GLU A 408 -24.14 -16.93 -8.84
N LYS A 409 -24.60 -17.24 -10.06
CA LYS A 409 -23.70 -17.73 -11.12
C LYS A 409 -22.77 -16.62 -11.61
N VAL A 410 -23.27 -15.38 -11.74
CA VAL A 410 -22.46 -14.20 -12.08
C VAL A 410 -21.41 -13.97 -11.01
N VAL A 411 -21.81 -13.99 -9.72
CA VAL A 411 -20.89 -13.86 -8.58
C VAL A 411 -19.84 -14.97 -8.59
N THR A 412 -20.23 -16.21 -8.90
CA THR A 412 -19.31 -17.37 -8.96
C THR A 412 -18.26 -17.21 -10.05
N VAL A 413 -18.64 -16.77 -11.26
CA VAL A 413 -17.70 -16.54 -12.36
C VAL A 413 -16.76 -15.39 -12.03
N TYR A 414 -17.29 -14.29 -11.50
CA TYR A 414 -16.45 -13.18 -11.03
C TYR A 414 -15.45 -13.63 -9.96
N THR A 415 -15.93 -14.35 -8.94
CA THR A 415 -15.09 -14.86 -7.85
C THR A 415 -13.93 -15.71 -8.37
N LYS A 416 -14.16 -16.57 -9.36
CA LYS A 416 -13.10 -17.39 -9.97
C LYS A 416 -12.01 -16.51 -10.60
N THR A 417 -12.40 -15.47 -11.33
CA THR A 417 -11.47 -14.52 -11.95
C THR A 417 -10.73 -13.70 -10.90
N ALA A 418 -11.48 -13.06 -10.00
CA ALA A 418 -10.90 -12.23 -8.93
C ALA A 418 -9.95 -13.01 -8.02
N LYS A 419 -10.31 -14.26 -7.67
CA LYS A 419 -9.45 -15.13 -6.87
C LYS A 419 -8.11 -15.40 -7.54
N THR A 420 -8.08 -15.64 -8.84
CA THR A 420 -6.82 -15.83 -9.58
C THR A 420 -5.93 -14.59 -9.49
N LEU A 421 -6.51 -13.38 -9.62
CA LEU A 421 -5.78 -12.12 -9.49
C LEU A 421 -5.24 -11.93 -8.07
N TYR A 422 -6.08 -12.17 -7.05
CA TYR A 422 -5.69 -12.00 -5.65
C TYR A 422 -4.73 -13.08 -5.13
N ASP A 423 -4.76 -14.29 -5.67
CA ASP A 423 -3.77 -15.34 -5.39
C ASP A 423 -2.39 -14.89 -5.90
N GLU A 424 -2.31 -14.31 -7.12
CA GLU A 424 -1.05 -13.75 -7.66
C GLU A 424 -0.57 -12.53 -6.84
N ILE A 425 -1.47 -11.60 -6.48
CA ILE A 425 -1.15 -10.47 -5.60
C ILE A 425 -0.56 -10.97 -4.28
N SER A 426 -1.15 -12.01 -3.68
CA SER A 426 -0.70 -12.58 -2.41
C SER A 426 0.69 -13.21 -2.54
N LEU A 427 0.95 -13.96 -3.62
CA LEU A 427 2.27 -14.54 -3.90
C LEU A 427 3.35 -13.46 -4.05
N LYS A 428 3.06 -12.36 -4.76
CA LYS A 428 3.99 -11.23 -4.89
C LYS A 428 4.22 -10.50 -3.56
N ALA A 429 3.18 -10.36 -2.73
CA ALA A 429 3.30 -9.79 -1.39
C ALA A 429 4.20 -10.65 -0.48
N GLU A 430 4.05 -11.97 -0.51
CA GLU A 430 4.90 -12.93 0.22
C GLU A 430 6.36 -12.91 -0.29
N GLU A 431 6.55 -12.87 -1.62
CA GLU A 431 7.88 -12.71 -2.23
C GLU A 431 8.53 -11.41 -1.74
N ASN A 432 7.80 -10.29 -1.75
CA ASN A 432 8.30 -9.00 -1.26
C ASN A 432 8.73 -9.05 0.21
N GLN A 433 7.96 -9.69 1.10
CA GLN A 433 8.37 -9.86 2.48
C GLN A 433 9.69 -10.64 2.62
N SER A 434 9.88 -11.65 1.77
CA SER A 434 11.11 -12.45 1.76
C SER A 434 12.30 -11.65 1.23
N LEU A 435 12.10 -10.86 0.16
CA LEU A 435 13.10 -9.97 -0.41
C LEU A 435 13.51 -8.86 0.58
N ILE A 436 12.56 -8.25 1.28
CA ILE A 436 12.81 -7.23 2.31
C ILE A 436 13.67 -7.83 3.45
N ARG A 437 13.33 -9.04 3.94
CA ARG A 437 14.13 -9.72 4.94
C ARG A 437 15.56 -10.00 4.45
N ALA A 438 15.70 -10.45 3.20
CA ALA A 438 17.00 -10.68 2.58
C ALA A 438 17.83 -9.38 2.47
N CYS A 439 17.20 -8.26 2.06
CA CYS A 439 17.84 -6.95 2.03
C CYS A 439 18.36 -6.54 3.42
N HIS A 440 17.53 -6.69 4.45
CA HIS A 440 17.95 -6.39 5.84
C HIS A 440 19.11 -7.26 6.31
N GLN A 441 19.05 -8.56 6.10
CA GLN A 441 20.14 -9.47 6.48
C GLN A 441 21.44 -9.14 5.74
N LEU A 442 21.37 -8.91 4.43
CA LEU A 442 22.54 -8.56 3.62
C LEU A 442 23.13 -7.21 4.06
N SER A 443 22.33 -6.20 4.30
CA SER A 443 22.80 -4.90 4.78
C SER A 443 23.47 -5.00 6.16
N GLN A 444 23.01 -5.89 7.04
CA GLN A 444 23.66 -6.17 8.33
C GLN A 444 24.99 -6.92 8.15
N MET A 445 25.03 -7.98 7.33
CA MET A 445 26.24 -8.77 7.08
C MET A 445 27.36 -7.97 6.43
N ILE A 446 27.03 -6.97 5.61
CA ILE A 446 27.97 -6.08 4.95
C ILE A 446 28.81 -5.30 5.97
N VAL A 447 28.25 -5.02 7.13
CA VAL A 447 28.90 -4.27 8.23
C VAL A 447 29.64 -5.20 9.21
N GLU A 448 29.22 -6.47 9.31
CA GLU A 448 29.79 -7.45 10.25
C GLU A 448 30.91 -8.31 9.67
N ALA A 449 31.19 -8.22 8.37
CA ALA A 449 32.29 -8.94 7.76
C ALA A 449 33.65 -8.35 8.27
N LYS A 450 34.04 -8.77 9.48
CA LYS A 450 35.34 -8.51 10.11
C LYS A 450 36.44 -9.36 9.50
#